data_1e9da016908c0a6a4554e24c7320c7e0
#
_entry.id   1e9da016908c0a6a4554e24c7320c7e0
#
_cell.length_a   1.000
_cell.length_b   1.000
_cell.length_c   1.000
_cell.angle_alpha   90.00
_cell.angle_beta   90.00
_cell.angle_gamma   90.00
#
_symmetry.space_group_name_H-M   'P 1'
#
loop_
_entity.id
_entity.type
_entity.pdbx_description
1 polymer ?
#
loop_
_entity_poly.entity_id
_entity_poly.type
_entity_poly.pdbx_seq_one_letter_code
_entity_poly.pdbx_strand_id
1 'polypeptide(L)'
;LCDRRQRQTCIRDSRMAYTENFIIFWEKGFGNDLSNPPQLEGHSMKVNLPNLKEKLESFYTYFYHTLQFAKQGSKCDKYRMMVMINYSLEGTAYGGDYDGQIGALWITPNRVQDEKLNCIAHELGHSFQSQITCDGQGEAWGGCGFFEMTSQWMLWQVNPDWMTDEKYHWDAFKTLTHKAYLHLDNIYHSPYVLEYWGIRHGLPFIAELYRQGKRGEDPVITYKRLNSLGQKEFCNEMFDACRHFVNWDFKRVWKETRPYANQYTCKMNPSKEGWYQVAPENCPENYGFNAVPLSVPQPGSAVEVEFLGEAGREGYNSVHPEKAGWRYGFVAV
;
A
#
# COMPACT_ATOMS: atom_id res chain seq x y z
N LEU A 1 -14.35 -22.01 13.59
CA LEU A 1 -14.47 -20.65 14.11
C LEU A 1 -14.64 -20.70 15.63
N CYS A 2 -13.67 -20.23 16.40
CA CYS A 2 -13.78 -20.16 17.86
C CYS A 2 -14.42 -18.84 18.27
N ASP A 3 -15.63 -18.93 18.84
CA ASP A 3 -16.30 -17.80 19.47
C ASP A 3 -15.43 -17.27 20.65
N ARG A 4 -15.25 -15.96 20.76
CA ARG A 4 -14.54 -15.32 21.89
C ARG A 4 -15.11 -15.74 23.26
N ARG A 5 -16.39 -16.13 23.31
CA ARG A 5 -17.09 -16.58 24.54
C ARG A 5 -16.90 -18.06 24.86
N GLN A 6 -16.48 -18.89 23.90
CA GLN A 6 -16.24 -20.32 24.10
C GLN A 6 -14.80 -20.61 24.53
N ARG A 7 -14.41 -20.18 25.71
CA ARG A 7 -13.01 -20.26 26.17
C ARG A 7 -12.54 -21.67 26.61
N GLN A 8 -13.35 -22.68 26.64
CA GLN A 8 -12.99 -23.91 27.38
C GLN A 8 -13.23 -25.27 26.69
N THR A 9 -13.88 -25.37 25.54
CA THR A 9 -14.40 -26.69 25.14
C THR A 9 -13.78 -27.33 23.89
N CYS A 10 -12.92 -26.66 23.14
CA CYS A 10 -12.41 -27.18 21.85
C CYS A 10 -10.89 -27.41 21.74
N ILE A 11 -10.15 -27.53 22.83
CA ILE A 11 -8.71 -27.59 22.73
C ILE A 11 -8.13 -28.86 23.36
N ARG A 12 -7.93 -29.87 22.51
CA ARG A 12 -7.03 -31.00 22.77
C ARG A 12 -5.76 -30.97 21.91
N ASP A 13 -5.57 -29.98 21.06
CA ASP A 13 -4.35 -29.83 20.27
C ASP A 13 -3.40 -28.81 20.92
N SER A 14 -2.18 -29.25 21.26
CA SER A 14 -1.16 -28.44 21.92
C SER A 14 -0.47 -27.43 20.96
N ARG A 15 -0.82 -27.44 19.68
CA ARG A 15 -0.21 -26.61 18.63
C ARG A 15 -1.04 -25.40 18.29
N MET A 16 -1.41 -24.68 19.31
CA MET A 16 -2.14 -23.42 19.13
C MET A 16 -1.83 -22.43 20.25
N ALA A 17 -1.99 -21.18 19.94
CA ALA A 17 -1.97 -20.06 20.87
C ALA A 17 -3.06 -19.06 20.50
N TYR A 18 -3.39 -18.17 21.41
CA TYR A 18 -4.31 -17.09 21.13
C TYR A 18 -3.93 -15.82 21.87
N THR A 19 -4.42 -14.73 21.34
CA THR A 19 -4.42 -13.42 21.95
C THR A 19 -5.85 -12.95 22.11
N GLU A 20 -6.09 -11.70 22.37
CA GLU A 20 -7.45 -11.16 22.40
C GLU A 20 -8.13 -11.26 21.03
N ASN A 21 -7.42 -10.89 19.95
CA ASN A 21 -7.99 -10.75 18.61
C ASN A 21 -7.58 -11.85 17.63
N PHE A 22 -6.63 -12.71 17.99
CA PHE A 22 -6.13 -13.76 17.11
C PHE A 22 -6.19 -15.14 17.73
N ILE A 23 -6.35 -16.15 16.85
CA ILE A 23 -6.04 -17.55 17.13
C ILE A 23 -4.93 -17.99 16.17
N ILE A 24 -3.86 -18.52 16.71
CA ILE A 24 -2.64 -18.89 15.99
C ILE A 24 -2.50 -20.41 16.04
N PHE A 25 -2.45 -21.03 14.89
CA PHE A 25 -2.20 -22.47 14.72
C PHE A 25 -0.85 -22.67 14.06
N TRP A 26 -0.22 -23.83 14.33
CA TRP A 26 0.97 -24.23 13.59
C TRP A 26 0.96 -25.73 13.30
N GLU A 27 1.60 -26.09 12.20
CA GLU A 27 1.64 -27.46 11.73
C GLU A 27 2.45 -28.38 12.66
N LYS A 28 2.14 -29.68 12.61
CA LYS A 28 2.78 -30.71 13.45
C LYS A 28 4.31 -30.80 13.29
N GLY A 29 4.85 -30.38 12.13
CA GLY A 29 6.30 -30.34 11.88
C GLY A 29 7.09 -29.50 12.87
N PHE A 30 6.49 -28.48 13.43
CA PHE A 30 7.09 -27.66 14.49
C PHE A 30 7.19 -28.37 15.84
N GLY A 31 6.44 -29.45 16.07
CA GLY A 31 6.22 -29.96 17.42
C GLY A 31 5.37 -29.00 18.25
N ASN A 32 5.61 -28.98 19.55
CA ASN A 32 4.86 -28.16 20.50
C ASN A 32 5.55 -26.84 20.87
N ASP A 33 6.82 -26.66 20.46
CA ASP A 33 7.65 -25.50 20.81
C ASP A 33 8.19 -24.81 19.55
N LEU A 34 7.62 -23.66 19.25
CA LEU A 34 8.04 -22.81 18.12
C LEU A 34 9.40 -22.13 18.33
N SER A 35 9.91 -22.09 19.56
CA SER A 35 11.22 -21.50 19.86
C SER A 35 12.38 -22.46 19.56
N ASN A 36 12.11 -23.76 19.52
CA ASN A 36 13.09 -24.79 19.23
C ASN A 36 12.51 -25.96 18.41
N PRO A 37 11.91 -25.69 17.25
CA PRO A 37 11.34 -26.73 16.39
C PRO A 37 12.45 -27.54 15.71
N PRO A 38 12.15 -28.72 15.17
CA PRO A 38 13.03 -29.42 14.26
C PRO A 38 13.45 -28.53 13.09
N GLN A 39 14.63 -28.80 12.56
CA GLN A 39 15.06 -28.15 11.30
C GLN A 39 14.38 -28.82 10.11
N LEU A 40 14.12 -28.05 9.07
CA LEU A 40 13.67 -28.56 7.77
C LEU A 40 14.79 -28.34 6.74
N GLU A 41 15.30 -29.45 6.19
CA GLU A 41 16.39 -29.42 5.20
C GLU A 41 17.61 -28.58 5.65
N GLY A 42 17.93 -28.63 6.94
CA GLY A 42 19.04 -27.87 7.53
C GLY A 42 18.73 -26.38 7.84
N HIS A 43 17.54 -25.91 7.52
CA HIS A 43 17.11 -24.55 7.81
C HIS A 43 16.40 -24.44 9.16
N SER A 44 16.64 -23.33 9.86
CA SER A 44 15.95 -23.02 11.10
C SER A 44 14.46 -22.71 10.83
N MET A 45 13.59 -23.36 11.57
CA MET A 45 12.14 -23.16 11.53
C MET A 45 11.63 -22.40 12.75
N LYS A 46 12.51 -21.69 13.47
CA LYS A 46 12.14 -20.95 14.69
C LYS A 46 11.17 -19.81 14.39
N VAL A 47 10.23 -19.63 15.31
CA VAL A 47 9.30 -18.49 15.30
C VAL A 47 9.30 -17.85 16.68
N ASN A 48 9.51 -16.54 16.74
CA ASN A 48 9.37 -15.76 17.96
C ASN A 48 7.87 -15.48 18.20
N LEU A 49 7.19 -16.44 18.82
CA LEU A 49 5.77 -16.37 19.08
C LEU A 49 5.38 -15.17 19.98
N PRO A 50 6.14 -14.83 21.04
CA PRO A 50 5.86 -13.61 21.83
C PRO A 50 5.83 -12.34 20.97
N ASN A 51 6.86 -12.10 20.15
CA ASN A 51 6.92 -10.94 19.26
C ASN A 51 5.78 -10.96 18.23
N LEU A 52 5.50 -12.12 17.62
CA LEU A 52 4.39 -12.26 16.67
C LEU A 52 3.06 -11.86 17.32
N LYS A 53 2.78 -12.33 18.53
CA LYS A 53 1.54 -12.02 19.27
C LYS A 53 1.43 -10.52 19.58
N GLU A 54 2.49 -9.91 20.05
CA GLU A 54 2.54 -8.49 20.39
C GLU A 54 2.28 -7.62 19.15
N LYS A 55 3.00 -7.91 18.07
CA LYS A 55 2.88 -7.15 16.81
C LYS A 55 1.51 -7.31 16.16
N LEU A 56 0.98 -8.52 16.11
CA LEU A 56 -0.37 -8.77 15.59
C LEU A 56 -1.43 -7.94 16.33
N GLU A 57 -1.39 -7.90 17.66
CA GLU A 57 -2.32 -7.07 18.46
C GLU A 57 -2.13 -5.58 18.22
N SER A 58 -0.89 -5.12 18.12
CA SER A 58 -0.58 -3.72 17.82
C SER A 58 -1.13 -3.31 16.45
N PHE A 59 -0.88 -4.13 15.41
CA PHE A 59 -1.37 -3.89 14.06
C PHE A 59 -2.90 -3.93 14.00
N TYR A 60 -3.52 -4.93 14.64
CA TYR A 60 -4.98 -5.05 14.74
C TYR A 60 -5.58 -3.79 15.36
N THR A 61 -5.05 -3.34 16.47
CA THR A 61 -5.52 -2.15 17.18
C THR A 61 -5.51 -0.93 16.25
N TYR A 62 -4.45 -0.75 15.49
CA TYR A 62 -4.34 0.38 14.58
C TYR A 62 -5.30 0.24 13.38
N PHE A 63 -5.37 -0.94 12.75
CA PHE A 63 -6.21 -1.19 11.58
C PHE A 63 -7.71 -1.16 11.91
N TYR A 64 -8.07 -1.61 13.10
CA TYR A 64 -9.45 -1.57 13.59
C TYR A 64 -9.85 -0.17 14.06
N HIS A 65 -9.11 0.44 14.99
CA HIS A 65 -9.54 1.66 15.66
C HIS A 65 -9.15 2.94 14.92
N THR A 66 -7.98 2.97 14.26
CA THR A 66 -7.49 4.16 13.59
C THR A 66 -7.87 4.18 12.12
N LEU A 67 -7.56 3.12 11.37
CA LEU A 67 -7.88 3.02 9.95
C LEU A 67 -9.33 2.58 9.70
N GLN A 68 -9.96 1.94 10.68
CA GLN A 68 -11.35 1.49 10.63
C GLN A 68 -11.68 0.53 9.47
N PHE A 69 -10.75 -0.36 9.10
CA PHE A 69 -11.05 -1.43 8.15
C PHE A 69 -12.03 -2.47 8.71
N ALA A 70 -12.17 -2.56 10.03
CA ALA A 70 -13.29 -3.16 10.71
C ALA A 70 -13.87 -2.13 11.69
N LYS A 71 -15.18 -2.23 11.98
CA LYS A 71 -15.90 -1.31 12.86
C LYS A 71 -16.71 -2.11 13.86
N GLN A 72 -17.22 -1.45 14.88
CA GLN A 72 -18.19 -2.04 15.80
C GLN A 72 -19.34 -2.69 15.03
N GLY A 73 -19.66 -3.93 15.36
CA GLY A 73 -20.62 -4.77 14.64
C GLY A 73 -19.97 -5.69 13.61
N SER A 74 -18.67 -5.55 13.36
CA SER A 74 -17.90 -6.50 12.54
C SER A 74 -17.93 -7.90 13.14
N LYS A 75 -17.76 -8.92 12.30
CA LYS A 75 -17.52 -10.30 12.76
C LYS A 75 -16.26 -10.41 13.63
N CYS A 76 -15.31 -9.48 13.51
CA CYS A 76 -14.17 -9.38 14.42
C CYS A 76 -14.56 -9.17 15.89
N ASP A 77 -15.73 -8.58 16.18
CA ASP A 77 -16.20 -8.41 17.55
C ASP A 77 -16.60 -9.74 18.18
N LYS A 78 -16.91 -10.74 17.34
CA LYS A 78 -17.38 -12.06 17.76
C LYS A 78 -16.30 -13.14 17.61
N TYR A 79 -15.52 -13.08 16.54
CA TYR A 79 -14.53 -14.09 16.19
C TYR A 79 -13.12 -13.52 16.21
N ARG A 80 -12.13 -14.34 16.52
CA ARG A 80 -10.72 -14.02 16.34
C ARG A 80 -10.32 -14.22 14.88
N MET A 81 -9.45 -13.37 14.38
CA MET A 81 -8.74 -13.60 13.12
C MET A 81 -7.83 -14.82 13.26
N MET A 82 -7.62 -15.54 12.17
CA MET A 82 -6.82 -16.77 12.16
C MET A 82 -5.42 -16.51 11.64
N VAL A 83 -4.45 -17.15 12.26
CA VAL A 83 -3.07 -17.21 11.76
C VAL A 83 -2.66 -18.67 11.68
N MET A 84 -2.22 -19.11 10.49
CA MET A 84 -1.69 -20.44 10.27
C MET A 84 -0.19 -20.34 9.97
N ILE A 85 0.64 -20.99 10.79
CA ILE A 85 2.08 -21.06 10.59
C ILE A 85 2.39 -22.40 9.92
N ASN A 86 2.80 -22.34 8.66
CA ASN A 86 3.11 -23.51 7.85
C ASN A 86 4.56 -23.93 8.06
N TYR A 87 4.79 -25.24 8.23
CA TYR A 87 6.12 -25.83 8.34
C TYR A 87 6.71 -26.05 6.93
N SER A 88 7.14 -24.95 6.31
CA SER A 88 7.57 -24.91 4.91
C SER A 88 8.73 -23.92 4.73
N LEU A 89 9.59 -24.19 3.76
CA LEU A 89 10.63 -23.28 3.27
C LEU A 89 10.13 -22.36 2.15
N GLU A 90 8.90 -22.54 1.70
CA GLU A 90 8.29 -21.61 0.75
C GLU A 90 8.27 -20.20 1.33
N GLY A 91 8.76 -19.24 0.54
CA GLY A 91 8.93 -17.86 0.98
C GLY A 91 7.65 -17.04 0.95
N THR A 92 6.47 -17.67 1.01
CA THR A 92 5.18 -17.00 0.90
C THR A 92 4.58 -16.66 2.25
N ALA A 93 4.00 -15.45 2.33
CA ALA A 93 2.96 -15.11 3.28
C ALA A 93 1.74 -14.71 2.48
N TYR A 94 0.57 -14.92 3.03
CA TYR A 94 -0.70 -14.60 2.39
C TYR A 94 -1.71 -14.12 3.40
N GLY A 95 -2.31 -12.96 3.11
CA GLY A 95 -3.42 -12.40 3.85
C GLY A 95 -4.72 -12.51 3.05
N GLY A 96 -5.80 -12.86 3.70
CA GLY A 96 -7.11 -13.02 3.10
C GLY A 96 -8.17 -13.28 4.15
N ASP A 97 -9.09 -14.18 3.86
CA ASP A 97 -10.12 -14.59 4.80
C ASP A 97 -10.24 -16.11 4.88
N TYR A 98 -10.89 -16.57 5.96
CA TYR A 98 -11.28 -17.95 6.14
C TYR A 98 -12.79 -18.09 5.95
N ASP A 99 -13.17 -18.83 4.91
CA ASP A 99 -14.55 -19.22 4.60
C ASP A 99 -15.54 -18.03 4.47
N GLY A 100 -15.05 -16.88 3.98
CA GLY A 100 -15.87 -15.66 3.88
C GLY A 100 -16.38 -15.14 5.23
N GLN A 101 -15.75 -15.54 6.33
CA GLN A 101 -16.23 -15.22 7.67
C GLN A 101 -15.30 -14.30 8.43
N ILE A 102 -14.00 -14.54 8.40
CA ILE A 102 -13.04 -13.80 9.24
C ILE A 102 -11.70 -13.69 8.54
N GLY A 103 -11.03 -12.56 8.70
CA GLY A 103 -9.68 -12.36 8.21
C GLY A 103 -8.71 -13.44 8.68
N ALA A 104 -7.81 -13.85 7.80
CA ALA A 104 -6.86 -14.92 8.07
C ALA A 104 -5.51 -14.66 7.42
N LEU A 105 -4.47 -15.22 8.04
CA LEU A 105 -3.08 -15.18 7.59
C LEU A 105 -2.53 -16.60 7.46
N TRP A 106 -1.78 -16.85 6.38
CA TRP A 106 -0.93 -18.04 6.20
C TRP A 106 0.51 -17.56 6.08
N ILE A 107 1.38 -18.01 6.96
CA ILE A 107 2.75 -17.53 7.07
C ILE A 107 3.75 -18.67 7.21
N THR A 108 4.98 -18.42 6.82
CA THR A 108 6.10 -19.35 6.97
C THR A 108 7.20 -18.73 7.84
N PRO A 109 8.08 -19.52 8.48
CA PRO A 109 9.09 -19.01 9.40
C PRO A 109 10.00 -17.94 8.84
N ASN A 110 10.36 -18.02 7.57
CA ASN A 110 11.25 -17.04 6.92
C ASN A 110 10.61 -15.65 6.76
N ARG A 111 9.29 -15.51 6.95
CA ARG A 111 8.57 -14.23 6.89
C ARG A 111 8.36 -13.58 8.25
N VAL A 112 8.82 -14.24 9.32
CA VAL A 112 8.67 -13.75 10.71
C VAL A 112 10.00 -13.64 11.45
N GLN A 113 11.12 -13.53 10.73
CA GLN A 113 12.45 -13.34 11.31
C GLN A 113 12.78 -11.89 11.62
N ASP A 114 12.16 -10.94 10.91
CA ASP A 114 12.26 -9.51 11.17
C ASP A 114 11.46 -9.14 12.43
N GLU A 115 12.08 -8.44 13.37
CA GLU A 115 11.43 -8.00 14.61
C GLU A 115 10.27 -7.03 14.38
N LYS A 116 10.33 -6.21 13.31
CA LYS A 116 9.25 -5.27 12.95
C LYS A 116 8.06 -5.97 12.29
N LEU A 117 8.26 -7.15 11.72
CA LEU A 117 7.26 -7.96 11.04
C LEU A 117 6.55 -7.20 9.90
N ASN A 118 7.31 -6.51 9.06
CA ASN A 118 6.76 -5.72 7.95
C ASN A 118 5.88 -6.55 7.02
N CYS A 119 6.36 -7.74 6.61
CA CYS A 119 5.59 -8.64 5.78
C CYS A 119 4.25 -9.02 6.44
N ILE A 120 4.24 -9.27 7.75
CA ILE A 120 3.02 -9.61 8.48
C ILE A 120 2.06 -8.43 8.56
N ALA A 121 2.57 -7.21 8.74
CA ALA A 121 1.73 -6.01 8.69
C ALA A 121 1.05 -5.83 7.33
N HIS A 122 1.79 -6.08 6.24
CA HIS A 122 1.28 -6.05 4.87
C HIS A 122 0.17 -7.09 4.67
N GLU A 123 0.44 -8.36 4.99
CA GLU A 123 -0.53 -9.45 4.81
C GLU A 123 -1.75 -9.32 5.72
N LEU A 124 -1.58 -8.81 6.93
CA LEU A 124 -2.71 -8.48 7.80
C LEU A 124 -3.56 -7.36 7.19
N GLY A 125 -2.94 -6.44 6.45
CA GLY A 125 -3.66 -5.45 5.65
C GLY A 125 -4.65 -6.11 4.69
N HIS A 126 -4.23 -7.13 3.94
CA HIS A 126 -5.12 -7.91 3.07
C HIS A 126 -6.24 -8.62 3.85
N SER A 127 -5.93 -9.14 5.03
CA SER A 127 -6.94 -9.77 5.89
C SER A 127 -8.02 -8.77 6.32
N PHE A 128 -7.64 -7.53 6.61
CA PHE A 128 -8.59 -6.47 6.95
C PHE A 128 -9.36 -5.94 5.73
N GLN A 129 -8.75 -5.91 4.54
CA GLN A 129 -9.47 -5.62 3.30
C GLN A 129 -10.56 -6.67 3.05
N SER A 130 -10.21 -7.96 3.18
CA SER A 130 -11.16 -9.08 3.06
C SER A 130 -12.24 -9.03 4.13
N GLN A 131 -11.91 -8.55 5.33
CA GLN A 131 -12.89 -8.43 6.43
C GLN A 131 -14.07 -7.54 6.07
N ILE A 132 -13.88 -6.52 5.27
CA ILE A 132 -14.97 -5.65 4.81
C ILE A 132 -16.04 -6.47 4.06
N THR A 133 -15.60 -7.34 3.14
CA THR A 133 -16.52 -8.23 2.41
C THR A 133 -17.08 -9.35 3.30
N CYS A 134 -16.29 -9.89 4.23
CA CYS A 134 -16.77 -10.82 5.23
C CYS A 134 -17.91 -10.23 6.08
N ASP A 135 -17.87 -8.93 6.34
CA ASP A 135 -18.89 -8.19 7.06
C ASP A 135 -20.12 -7.82 6.18
N GLY A 136 -20.11 -8.26 4.92
CA GLY A 136 -21.19 -7.99 3.97
C GLY A 136 -21.20 -6.54 3.47
N GLN A 137 -20.05 -5.87 3.48
CA GLN A 137 -19.90 -4.48 3.05
C GLN A 137 -19.06 -4.41 1.78
N GLY A 138 -19.38 -3.44 0.91
CA GLY A 138 -18.69 -3.22 -0.34
C GLY A 138 -18.86 -4.34 -1.37
N GLU A 139 -18.47 -4.04 -2.58
CA GLU A 139 -18.32 -5.01 -3.66
C GLU A 139 -16.87 -4.94 -4.14
N ALA A 140 -16.25 -6.09 -4.35
CA ALA A 140 -14.85 -6.13 -4.77
C ALA A 140 -14.67 -5.49 -6.15
N TRP A 141 -13.69 -4.60 -6.26
CA TRP A 141 -13.19 -4.17 -7.56
C TRP A 141 -12.46 -5.32 -8.24
N GLY A 142 -12.68 -5.52 -9.53
CA GLY A 142 -12.03 -6.59 -10.26
C GLY A 142 -10.54 -6.34 -10.46
N GLY A 143 -9.70 -7.29 -10.07
CA GLY A 143 -8.33 -7.50 -10.52
C GLY A 143 -7.38 -6.30 -10.45
N CYS A 144 -7.50 -5.41 -9.48
CA CYS A 144 -6.65 -4.23 -9.43
C CYS A 144 -5.54 -4.32 -8.36
N GLY A 145 -4.39 -3.72 -8.67
CA GLY A 145 -3.26 -3.60 -7.75
C GLY A 145 -3.50 -2.68 -6.55
N PHE A 146 -4.69 -2.10 -6.42
CA PHE A 146 -5.04 -1.21 -5.31
C PHE A 146 -5.01 -1.94 -3.96
N PHE A 147 -5.28 -3.24 -3.95
CA PHE A 147 -5.19 -4.08 -2.75
C PHE A 147 -3.75 -4.13 -2.23
N GLU A 148 -2.77 -4.34 -3.11
CA GLU A 148 -1.36 -4.36 -2.76
C GLU A 148 -0.88 -2.99 -2.28
N MET A 149 -1.21 -1.94 -3.04
CA MET A 149 -0.87 -0.57 -2.68
C MET A 149 -1.45 -0.16 -1.33
N THR A 150 -2.67 -0.60 -1.02
CA THR A 150 -3.31 -0.33 0.27
C THR A 150 -2.62 -1.09 1.40
N SER A 151 -2.24 -2.35 1.21
CA SER A 151 -1.48 -3.12 2.21
C SER A 151 -0.12 -2.49 2.48
N GLN A 152 0.57 -1.99 1.46
CA GLN A 152 1.81 -1.22 1.64
C GLN A 152 1.57 0.08 2.43
N TRP A 153 0.48 0.78 2.16
CA TRP A 153 0.12 1.95 2.94
C TRP A 153 -0.21 1.59 4.40
N MET A 154 -0.92 0.50 4.64
CA MET A 154 -1.24 0.02 6.00
C MET A 154 0.02 -0.39 6.77
N LEU A 155 0.96 -1.07 6.12
CA LEU A 155 2.29 -1.35 6.67
C LEU A 155 3.00 -0.05 7.06
N TRP A 156 3.04 0.94 6.18
CA TRP A 156 3.67 2.23 6.46
C TRP A 156 3.03 2.97 7.65
N GLN A 157 1.72 2.81 7.87
CA GLN A 157 1.04 3.40 9.03
C GLN A 157 1.53 2.84 10.37
N VAL A 158 1.89 1.57 10.43
CA VAL A 158 2.34 0.89 11.67
C VAL A 158 3.87 0.79 11.77
N ASN A 159 4.57 1.00 10.68
CA ASN A 159 6.02 1.17 10.64
C ASN A 159 6.38 2.48 9.92
N PRO A 160 6.46 3.61 10.62
CA PRO A 160 6.81 4.91 10.01
C PRO A 160 8.16 4.91 9.29
N ASP A 161 9.09 4.05 9.70
CA ASP A 161 10.41 3.92 9.08
C ASP A 161 10.42 3.06 7.81
N TRP A 162 9.26 2.61 7.33
CA TRP A 162 9.14 1.71 6.17
C TRP A 162 9.96 2.16 4.96
N MET A 163 9.94 3.44 4.61
CA MET A 163 10.71 3.98 3.48
C MET A 163 12.22 3.82 3.65
N THR A 164 12.71 3.72 4.89
CA THR A 164 14.12 3.48 5.21
C THR A 164 14.42 1.99 5.32
N ASP A 165 13.56 1.23 5.98
CA ASP A 165 13.74 -0.21 6.18
C ASP A 165 13.64 -0.98 4.86
N GLU A 166 12.72 -0.59 3.99
CA GLU A 166 12.47 -1.17 2.67
C GLU A 166 12.76 -0.16 1.56
N LYS A 167 13.90 0.51 1.66
CA LYS A 167 14.31 1.60 0.78
C LYS A 167 14.25 1.25 -0.72
N TYR A 168 14.35 -0.02 -1.06
CA TYR A 168 14.23 -0.47 -2.45
C TYR A 168 12.88 -0.10 -3.09
N HIS A 169 11.81 0.02 -2.32
CA HIS A 169 10.52 0.52 -2.81
C HIS A 169 10.61 2.00 -3.22
N TRP A 170 11.26 2.81 -2.39
CA TRP A 170 11.51 4.20 -2.74
C TRP A 170 12.44 4.34 -3.96
N ASP A 171 13.53 3.56 -3.99
CA ASP A 171 14.49 3.60 -5.09
C ASP A 171 13.85 3.19 -6.43
N ALA A 172 12.85 2.31 -6.41
CA ALA A 172 12.02 2.02 -7.57
C ALA A 172 11.05 3.18 -7.89
N PHE A 173 10.26 3.62 -6.92
CA PHE A 173 9.23 4.65 -7.13
C PHE A 173 9.79 5.95 -7.72
N LYS A 174 10.94 6.44 -7.24
CA LYS A 174 11.53 7.69 -7.73
C LYS A 174 11.86 7.69 -9.23
N THR A 175 11.95 6.52 -9.85
CA THR A 175 12.17 6.33 -11.29
C THR A 175 10.91 5.96 -12.06
N LEU A 176 9.80 5.68 -11.36
CA LEU A 176 8.54 5.18 -11.90
C LEU A 176 7.37 6.18 -11.78
N THR A 177 7.65 7.43 -11.41
CA THR A 177 6.61 8.45 -11.18
C THR A 177 5.76 8.74 -12.42
N HIS A 178 6.30 8.51 -13.62
CA HIS A 178 5.59 8.64 -14.88
C HIS A 178 4.55 7.55 -15.10
N LYS A 179 4.67 6.40 -14.44
CA LYS A 179 3.70 5.31 -14.55
C LYS A 179 2.47 5.57 -13.69
N ALA A 180 1.33 5.06 -14.13
CA ALA A 180 0.13 5.00 -13.30
C ALA A 180 0.44 4.27 -11.98
N TYR A 181 -0.07 4.76 -10.86
CA TYR A 181 0.19 4.12 -9.56
C TYR A 181 -0.46 2.73 -9.44
N LEU A 182 -1.45 2.39 -10.28
CA LEU A 182 -1.98 1.03 -10.41
C LEU A 182 -1.28 0.18 -11.48
N HIS A 183 -0.23 0.70 -12.12
CA HIS A 183 0.60 -0.09 -13.04
C HIS A 183 1.32 -1.20 -12.27
N LEU A 184 1.44 -2.40 -12.85
CA LEU A 184 2.03 -3.58 -12.19
C LEU A 184 3.43 -3.30 -11.59
N ASP A 185 4.26 -2.50 -12.29
CA ASP A 185 5.59 -2.14 -11.80
C ASP A 185 5.55 -1.20 -10.58
N ASN A 186 4.40 -0.64 -10.25
CA ASN A 186 4.29 0.43 -9.27
C ASN A 186 3.41 0.10 -8.06
N ILE A 187 2.59 -0.94 -8.13
CA ILE A 187 1.58 -1.26 -7.10
C ILE A 187 2.16 -1.46 -5.70
N TYR A 188 3.40 -1.97 -5.58
CA TYR A 188 4.10 -2.12 -4.30
C TYR A 188 4.92 -0.89 -3.92
N HIS A 189 5.12 0.07 -4.84
CA HIS A 189 6.07 1.16 -4.67
C HIS A 189 5.40 2.53 -4.54
N SER A 190 4.08 2.64 -4.76
CA SER A 190 3.37 3.92 -4.82
C SER A 190 2.21 4.10 -3.83
N PRO A 191 2.37 3.77 -2.53
CA PRO A 191 1.27 3.92 -1.56
C PRO A 191 0.98 5.39 -1.20
N TYR A 192 1.73 6.32 -1.71
CA TYR A 192 1.75 7.73 -1.30
C TYR A 192 0.48 8.49 -1.66
N VAL A 193 -0.23 8.09 -2.72
CA VAL A 193 -1.52 8.69 -3.07
C VAL A 193 -2.57 8.41 -1.99
N LEU A 194 -2.50 7.25 -1.33
CA LEU A 194 -3.39 6.92 -0.21
C LEU A 194 -3.10 7.79 1.01
N GLU A 195 -1.84 8.12 1.23
CA GLU A 195 -1.48 9.08 2.28
C GLU A 195 -2.05 10.47 1.99
N TYR A 196 -1.95 10.95 0.75
CA TYR A 196 -2.56 12.21 0.34
C TYR A 196 -4.08 12.20 0.57
N TRP A 197 -4.77 11.14 0.16
CA TRP A 197 -6.21 11.00 0.40
C TRP A 197 -6.54 10.89 1.88
N GLY A 198 -5.73 10.16 2.65
CA GLY A 198 -5.89 10.03 4.10
C GLY A 198 -5.71 11.36 4.83
N ILE A 199 -4.77 12.21 4.42
CA ILE A 199 -4.60 13.56 4.96
C ILE A 199 -5.79 14.44 4.61
N ARG A 200 -6.30 14.33 3.39
CA ARG A 200 -7.39 15.17 2.88
C ARG A 200 -8.75 14.85 3.49
N HIS A 201 -9.05 13.57 3.68
CA HIS A 201 -10.38 13.08 4.07
C HIS A 201 -10.40 12.43 5.47
N GLY A 202 -9.25 12.26 6.09
CA GLY A 202 -9.06 11.43 7.29
C GLY A 202 -8.66 10.01 6.95
N LEU A 203 -7.82 9.40 7.79
CA LEU A 203 -7.29 8.05 7.54
C LEU A 203 -8.36 6.96 7.33
N PRO A 204 -9.53 7.00 8.03
CA PRO A 204 -10.60 6.01 7.80
C PRO A 204 -11.23 6.06 6.41
N PHE A 205 -11.00 7.12 5.64
CA PHE A 205 -11.57 7.27 4.31
C PHE A 205 -11.10 6.16 3.35
N ILE A 206 -9.89 5.65 3.52
CA ILE A 206 -9.38 4.55 2.67
C ILE A 206 -10.24 3.29 2.86
N ALA A 207 -10.56 2.94 4.10
CA ALA A 207 -11.48 1.84 4.38
C ALA A 207 -12.90 2.11 3.85
N GLU A 208 -13.33 3.37 3.84
CA GLU A 208 -14.63 3.75 3.28
C GLU A 208 -14.69 3.57 1.76
N LEU A 209 -13.59 3.79 1.04
CA LEU A 209 -13.51 3.44 -0.39
C LEU A 209 -13.86 1.97 -0.62
N TYR A 210 -13.29 1.06 0.19
CA TYR A 210 -13.59 -0.38 0.10
C TYR A 210 -15.05 -0.68 0.39
N ARG A 211 -15.63 -0.06 1.44
CA ARG A 211 -17.04 -0.27 1.81
C ARG A 211 -18.02 0.22 0.78
N GLN A 212 -17.67 1.28 0.09
CA GLN A 212 -18.52 1.93 -0.91
C GLN A 212 -18.20 1.51 -2.35
N GLY A 213 -17.17 0.70 -2.55
CA GLY A 213 -16.85 0.15 -3.87
C GLY A 213 -18.00 -0.64 -4.47
N LYS A 214 -18.23 -0.51 -5.76
CA LYS A 214 -19.27 -1.21 -6.50
C LYS A 214 -18.65 -2.08 -7.59
N ARG A 215 -19.29 -3.19 -7.88
CA ARG A 215 -18.86 -4.05 -8.98
C ARG A 215 -18.85 -3.28 -10.30
N GLY A 216 -17.75 -3.37 -11.04
CA GLY A 216 -17.55 -2.65 -12.30
C GLY A 216 -16.96 -1.24 -12.15
N GLU A 217 -16.81 -0.75 -10.93
CA GLU A 217 -15.98 0.42 -10.64
C GLU A 217 -14.51 0.02 -10.45
N ASP A 218 -13.63 0.99 -10.55
CA ASP A 218 -12.27 0.95 -10.01
C ASP A 218 -12.15 1.94 -8.83
N PRO A 219 -11.04 1.94 -8.09
CA PRO A 219 -10.87 2.85 -6.96
C PRO A 219 -10.99 4.33 -7.33
N VAL A 220 -10.57 4.73 -8.53
CA VAL A 220 -10.69 6.13 -9.00
C VAL A 220 -12.14 6.50 -9.26
N ILE A 221 -12.91 5.62 -9.89
CA ILE A 221 -14.34 5.82 -10.14
C ILE A 221 -15.08 5.95 -8.80
N THR A 222 -14.82 5.04 -7.85
CA THR A 222 -15.39 5.10 -6.51
C THR A 222 -15.02 6.40 -5.80
N TYR A 223 -13.74 6.77 -5.81
CA TYR A 223 -13.25 8.01 -5.21
C TYR A 223 -13.97 9.25 -5.76
N LYS A 224 -14.05 9.36 -7.09
CA LYS A 224 -14.74 10.48 -7.77
C LYS A 224 -16.21 10.53 -7.39
N ARG A 225 -16.89 9.39 -7.36
CA ARG A 225 -18.30 9.31 -6.98
C ARG A 225 -18.55 9.75 -5.55
N LEU A 226 -17.71 9.28 -4.59
CA LEU A 226 -17.87 9.64 -3.17
C LEU A 226 -17.64 11.12 -2.91
N ASN A 227 -16.75 11.75 -3.68
CA ASN A 227 -16.39 13.15 -3.52
C ASN A 227 -17.08 14.09 -4.52
N SER A 228 -18.01 13.57 -5.31
CA SER A 228 -18.74 14.33 -6.36
C SER A 228 -17.80 15.07 -7.32
N LEU A 229 -16.68 14.42 -7.71
CA LEU A 229 -15.67 15.00 -8.58
C LEU A 229 -15.91 14.61 -10.05
N GLY A 230 -15.87 15.62 -10.93
CA GLY A 230 -15.69 15.39 -12.36
C GLY A 230 -14.24 15.05 -12.71
N GLN A 231 -13.98 14.73 -13.95
CA GLN A 231 -12.63 14.36 -14.42
C GLN A 231 -11.63 15.51 -14.24
N LYS A 232 -12.05 16.74 -14.51
CA LYS A 232 -11.19 17.93 -14.40
C LYS A 232 -10.77 18.18 -12.94
N GLU A 233 -11.72 18.11 -12.03
CA GLU A 233 -11.51 18.31 -10.59
C GLU A 233 -10.59 17.22 -10.04
N PHE A 234 -10.81 15.96 -10.40
CA PHE A 234 -9.95 14.86 -10.00
C PHE A 234 -8.51 15.02 -10.53
N CYS A 235 -8.35 15.41 -11.81
CA CYS A 235 -7.03 15.70 -12.35
C CYS A 235 -6.33 16.87 -11.64
N ASN A 236 -7.06 17.90 -11.21
CA ASN A 236 -6.49 19.01 -10.42
C ASN A 236 -6.02 18.52 -9.07
N GLU A 237 -6.78 17.64 -8.43
CA GLU A 237 -6.44 17.05 -7.15
C GLU A 237 -5.20 16.13 -7.25
N MET A 238 -5.12 15.30 -8.28
CA MET A 238 -3.94 14.47 -8.53
C MET A 238 -2.69 15.31 -8.84
N PHE A 239 -2.86 16.43 -9.56
CA PHE A 239 -1.76 17.38 -9.76
C PHE A 239 -1.29 18.00 -8.45
N ASP A 240 -2.21 18.34 -7.54
CA ASP A 240 -1.87 18.83 -6.22
C ASP A 240 -1.11 17.76 -5.41
N ALA A 241 -1.56 16.51 -5.45
CA ALA A 241 -0.83 15.38 -4.83
C ALA A 241 0.61 15.27 -5.36
N CYS A 242 0.79 15.34 -6.68
CA CYS A 242 2.13 15.27 -7.30
C CYS A 242 3.04 16.41 -6.83
N ARG A 243 2.51 17.64 -6.67
CA ARG A 243 3.29 18.75 -6.13
C ARG A 243 3.80 18.48 -4.72
N HIS A 244 2.95 17.89 -3.87
CA HIS A 244 3.33 17.50 -2.53
C HIS A 244 4.36 16.36 -2.51
N PHE A 245 4.30 15.43 -3.47
CA PHE A 245 5.31 14.36 -3.57
C PHE A 245 6.69 14.88 -3.96
N VAL A 246 6.78 15.96 -4.72
CA VAL A 246 8.08 16.52 -5.14
C VAL A 246 8.94 16.93 -3.95
N ASN A 247 8.39 17.61 -2.99
CA ASN A 247 9.12 18.12 -1.82
C ASN A 247 8.73 17.44 -0.50
N TRP A 248 7.80 16.47 -0.53
CA TRP A 248 7.32 15.74 0.64
C TRP A 248 6.83 16.63 1.78
N ASP A 249 6.07 17.66 1.49
CA ASP A 249 5.57 18.60 2.49
C ASP A 249 4.29 18.16 3.21
N PHE A 250 4.14 16.88 3.44
CA PHE A 250 3.06 16.29 4.23
C PHE A 250 3.37 16.36 5.72
N LYS A 251 2.68 17.25 6.44
CA LYS A 251 2.92 17.49 7.88
C LYS A 251 2.90 16.21 8.72
N ARG A 252 1.98 15.29 8.43
CA ARG A 252 1.79 14.07 9.20
C ARG A 252 2.99 13.11 9.14
N VAL A 253 3.66 13.03 7.99
CA VAL A 253 4.79 12.12 7.73
C VAL A 253 6.08 12.87 7.39
N TRP A 254 6.13 14.14 7.71
CA TRP A 254 7.23 15.04 7.35
C TRP A 254 8.60 14.52 7.79
N LYS A 255 8.68 14.05 9.02
CA LYS A 255 9.94 13.60 9.62
C LYS A 255 10.54 12.43 8.86
N GLU A 256 9.68 11.50 8.44
CA GLU A 256 10.04 10.27 7.76
C GLU A 256 10.31 10.49 6.25
N THR A 257 9.60 11.41 5.62
CA THR A 257 9.59 11.56 4.16
C THR A 257 10.46 12.68 3.63
N ARG A 258 10.65 13.75 4.38
CA ARG A 258 11.46 14.91 3.94
C ARG A 258 12.87 14.57 3.44
N PRO A 259 13.59 13.59 4.01
CA PRO A 259 14.89 13.17 3.50
C PRO A 259 14.87 12.68 2.05
N TYR A 260 13.71 12.28 1.53
CA TYR A 260 13.52 11.75 0.17
C TYR A 260 13.07 12.81 -0.85
N ALA A 261 12.90 14.06 -0.42
CA ALA A 261 12.48 15.14 -1.30
C ALA A 261 13.50 15.39 -2.43
N ASN A 262 13.00 15.80 -3.60
CA ASN A 262 13.82 16.22 -4.77
C ASN A 262 14.76 15.15 -5.33
N GLN A 263 14.40 13.87 -5.19
CA GLN A 263 15.23 12.76 -5.68
C GLN A 263 14.66 12.11 -6.96
N TYR A 264 13.60 12.65 -7.52
CA TYR A 264 12.99 12.11 -8.74
C TYR A 264 13.88 12.35 -9.96
N THR A 265 13.81 11.41 -10.90
CA THR A 265 14.55 11.48 -12.15
C THR A 265 13.60 11.40 -13.33
N CYS A 266 13.82 12.24 -14.32
CA CYS A 266 13.14 12.21 -15.60
C CYS A 266 14.18 12.29 -16.71
N LYS A 267 14.22 11.28 -17.56
CA LYS A 267 15.10 11.28 -18.73
C LYS A 267 14.52 12.18 -19.81
N MET A 268 15.31 13.11 -20.27
CA MET A 268 14.97 14.04 -21.32
C MET A 268 16.04 14.00 -22.42
N ASN A 269 15.61 13.99 -23.66
CA ASN A 269 16.48 14.01 -24.81
C ASN A 269 16.53 15.42 -25.40
N PRO A 270 17.71 15.97 -25.71
CA PRO A 270 17.77 17.22 -26.44
C PRO A 270 17.09 17.09 -27.79
N SER A 271 16.34 18.10 -28.17
CA SER A 271 15.64 18.23 -29.44
C SER A 271 16.20 19.44 -30.22
N LYS A 272 15.55 19.82 -31.30
CA LYS A 272 15.96 20.98 -32.08
C LYS A 272 15.72 22.29 -31.30
N GLU A 273 16.54 23.31 -31.58
CA GLU A 273 16.30 24.68 -31.11
C GLU A 273 16.26 24.87 -29.57
N GLY A 274 17.00 24.03 -28.82
CA GLY A 274 17.09 24.16 -27.35
C GLY A 274 15.94 23.55 -26.58
N TRP A 275 15.00 22.85 -27.24
CA TRP A 275 13.97 22.08 -26.61
C TRP A 275 14.52 20.77 -26.04
N TYR A 276 13.90 20.32 -24.98
CA TYR A 276 14.10 18.99 -24.40
C TYR A 276 12.80 18.21 -24.46
N GLN A 277 12.87 16.98 -24.92
CA GLN A 277 11.72 16.09 -25.02
C GLN A 277 11.84 14.99 -23.97
N VAL A 278 10.76 14.75 -23.22
CA VAL A 278 10.68 13.60 -22.33
C VAL A 278 10.92 12.33 -23.14
N ALA A 279 11.84 11.48 -22.67
CA ALA A 279 12.14 10.22 -23.33
C ALA A 279 10.92 9.31 -23.34
N PRO A 280 10.72 8.44 -24.37
CA PRO A 280 9.57 7.56 -24.47
C PRO A 280 9.34 6.72 -23.20
N GLU A 281 10.43 6.24 -22.59
CA GLU A 281 10.39 5.44 -21.37
C GLU A 281 9.91 6.21 -20.13
N ASN A 282 9.87 7.54 -20.18
CA ASN A 282 9.36 8.40 -19.09
C ASN A 282 8.10 9.18 -19.49
N CYS A 283 7.44 8.80 -20.59
CA CYS A 283 6.19 9.42 -20.99
C CYS A 283 5.10 9.15 -19.93
N PRO A 284 4.42 10.20 -19.40
CA PRO A 284 3.45 10.00 -18.34
C PRO A 284 2.25 9.17 -18.77
N GLU A 285 1.88 8.19 -17.98
CA GLU A 285 0.62 7.46 -18.02
C GLU A 285 -0.45 8.24 -17.23
N ASN A 286 -1.66 7.68 -17.10
CA ASN A 286 -2.76 8.29 -16.36
C ASN A 286 -2.33 8.66 -14.92
N TYR A 287 -2.37 9.95 -14.62
CA TYR A 287 -2.01 10.53 -13.32
C TYR A 287 -0.53 10.36 -12.92
N GLY A 288 0.30 9.83 -13.81
CA GLY A 288 1.75 9.84 -13.66
C GLY A 288 2.32 11.26 -13.80
N PHE A 289 3.49 11.49 -13.25
CA PHE A 289 4.14 12.80 -13.31
C PHE A 289 5.64 12.70 -13.53
N ASN A 290 6.21 13.78 -14.02
CA ASN A 290 7.65 13.99 -14.10
C ASN A 290 8.03 15.24 -13.31
N ALA A 291 9.05 15.15 -12.48
CA ALA A 291 9.67 16.30 -11.85
C ALA A 291 10.99 16.61 -12.59
N VAL A 292 11.11 17.82 -13.10
CA VAL A 292 12.27 18.28 -13.86
C VAL A 292 12.96 19.38 -13.06
N PRO A 293 14.22 19.18 -12.61
CA PRO A 293 14.94 20.19 -11.87
C PRO A 293 15.27 21.37 -12.79
N LEU A 294 15.04 22.58 -12.31
CA LEU A 294 15.42 23.83 -12.96
C LEU A 294 16.58 24.48 -12.22
N SER A 295 17.47 25.12 -12.95
CA SER A 295 18.53 25.92 -12.35
C SER A 295 17.95 27.14 -11.66
N VAL A 296 18.39 27.42 -10.44
CA VAL A 296 18.02 28.63 -9.72
C VAL A 296 18.60 29.84 -10.43
N PRO A 297 17.80 30.84 -10.84
CA PRO A 297 18.31 32.01 -11.52
C PRO A 297 19.10 32.93 -10.58
N GLN A 298 19.96 33.76 -11.15
CA GLN A 298 20.62 34.82 -10.38
C GLN A 298 19.58 35.81 -9.80
N PRO A 299 19.82 36.42 -8.62
CA PRO A 299 18.94 37.42 -8.08
C PRO A 299 18.60 38.53 -9.11
N GLY A 300 17.31 38.81 -9.26
CA GLY A 300 16.81 39.77 -10.25
C GLY A 300 16.54 39.18 -11.64
N SER A 301 16.79 37.90 -11.85
CA SER A 301 16.47 37.16 -13.09
C SER A 301 15.24 36.27 -12.88
N ALA A 302 14.63 35.86 -13.99
CA ALA A 302 13.54 34.89 -14.00
C ALA A 302 13.91 33.69 -14.87
N VAL A 303 13.33 32.54 -14.55
CA VAL A 303 13.33 31.35 -15.44
C VAL A 303 12.01 31.37 -16.20
N GLU A 304 12.10 31.38 -17.53
CA GLU A 304 10.96 31.19 -18.42
C GLU A 304 10.95 29.74 -18.91
N VAL A 305 9.82 29.09 -18.82
CA VAL A 305 9.62 27.71 -19.27
C VAL A 305 8.49 27.69 -20.27
N GLU A 306 8.79 27.23 -21.47
CA GLU A 306 7.79 26.93 -22.47
C GLU A 306 7.46 25.44 -22.42
N PHE A 307 6.17 25.10 -22.32
CA PHE A 307 5.69 23.73 -22.25
C PHE A 307 4.78 23.42 -23.43
N LEU A 308 5.11 22.34 -24.15
CA LEU A 308 4.32 21.81 -25.23
C LEU A 308 3.88 20.38 -24.92
N GLY A 309 2.57 20.16 -24.77
CA GLY A 309 1.98 18.83 -24.64
C GLY A 309 1.71 18.20 -26.01
N GLU A 310 2.31 17.08 -26.29
CA GLU A 310 2.12 16.32 -27.52
C GLU A 310 1.51 14.94 -27.22
N ALA A 311 0.52 14.51 -28.00
CA ALA A 311 -0.06 13.18 -27.92
C ALA A 311 -0.09 12.52 -29.31
N GLY A 312 -0.01 11.18 -29.34
CA GLY A 312 -0.10 10.42 -30.58
C GLY A 312 1.15 10.49 -31.46
N ARG A 313 2.27 10.93 -30.92
CA ARG A 313 3.53 11.00 -31.65
C ARG A 313 4.11 9.60 -31.88
N GLU A 314 4.70 9.37 -33.07
CA GLU A 314 5.36 8.12 -33.40
C GLU A 314 6.47 7.77 -32.38
N GLY A 315 6.55 6.52 -31.96
CA GLY A 315 7.47 6.03 -30.93
C GLY A 315 7.01 6.20 -29.48
N TYR A 316 5.83 6.79 -29.26
CA TYR A 316 5.19 6.93 -27.94
C TYR A 316 3.89 6.14 -27.88
N ASN A 317 3.52 5.71 -26.67
CA ASN A 317 2.22 5.10 -26.47
C ASN A 317 1.10 6.10 -26.76
N SER A 318 0.20 5.76 -27.67
CA SER A 318 -0.91 6.63 -28.06
C SER A 318 -2.25 5.90 -27.98
N VAL A 319 -2.65 5.53 -26.77
CA VAL A 319 -3.88 4.75 -26.58
C VAL A 319 -5.13 5.60 -26.85
N HIS A 320 -5.18 6.81 -26.38
CA HIS A 320 -6.30 7.73 -26.57
C HIS A 320 -5.79 9.18 -26.62
N PRO A 321 -5.10 9.59 -27.71
CA PRO A 321 -4.52 10.93 -27.80
C PRO A 321 -5.58 12.05 -27.66
N GLU A 322 -6.81 11.78 -28.07
CA GLU A 322 -7.94 12.73 -27.95
C GLU A 322 -8.38 12.99 -26.50
N LYS A 323 -7.94 12.13 -25.56
CA LYS A 323 -8.19 12.26 -24.11
C LYS A 323 -6.97 12.77 -23.36
N ALA A 324 -5.84 12.93 -24.03
CA ALA A 324 -4.61 13.40 -23.41
C ALA A 324 -4.77 14.83 -22.92
N GLY A 325 -4.13 15.13 -21.81
CA GLY A 325 -4.08 16.46 -21.23
C GLY A 325 -3.00 16.54 -20.17
N TRP A 326 -2.42 17.70 -20.01
CA TRP A 326 -1.31 17.92 -19.08
C TRP A 326 -1.63 19.05 -18.11
N ARG A 327 -0.96 19.00 -16.98
CA ARG A 327 -0.82 20.11 -16.04
C ARG A 327 0.64 20.31 -15.75
N TYR A 328 1.06 21.53 -15.62
CA TYR A 328 2.42 21.87 -15.21
C TYR A 328 2.39 22.99 -14.18
N GLY A 329 3.46 23.10 -13.41
CA GLY A 329 3.63 24.13 -12.40
C GLY A 329 5.03 24.04 -11.79
N PHE A 330 5.31 24.94 -10.89
CA PHE A 330 6.59 25.05 -10.22
C PHE A 330 6.45 24.71 -8.75
N VAL A 331 7.43 24.00 -8.21
CA VAL A 331 7.54 23.70 -6.79
C VAL A 331 8.89 24.26 -6.31
N ALA A 332 8.83 25.10 -5.30
CA ALA A 332 10.04 25.53 -4.60
C ALA A 332 10.50 24.40 -3.67
N VAL A 333 11.80 24.12 -3.69
CA VAL A 333 12.40 22.96 -3.00
C VAL A 333 13.58 23.41 -2.13
#